data_473b5c41006f2b1d7ee4d6b35f77ae46
#
_entry.id   473b5c41006f2b1d7ee4d6b35f77ae46
#
_cell.length_a   1.000
_cell.length_b   1.000
_cell.length_c   1.000
_cell.angle_alpha   90.00
_cell.angle_beta   90.00
_cell.angle_gamma   90.00
#
_symmetry.space_group_name_H-M   'P 1'
#
loop_
_entity.id
_entity.type
_entity.pdbx_description
1 polymer ?
#
loop_
_entity_poly.entity_id
_entity_poly.type
_entity_poly.pdbx_seq_one_letter_code
_entity_poly.pdbx_strand_id
1 'polypeptide(L)'
;MRCPILPSRLVGEGGRAHGSCLRQAGGQAPLGRMRGAPAWHRHRSGQHPSTVLALRANPSSPTRGEGRAARVAAPLAILLLSLLFLVLPALSARAAMSIQEVTSSKGITAWLVEDYSVPLVAIRFVFDGGATQDPAGKEGLANLMSGLFDEGAGNLDSEAFQIKLDDVGAEMSFEAARDGTYGSMRMLAEQRDAAFDLLRLAVTEPRFDQAPIDRIRAQVLSGIIANELDPDTLAQRKWLEALYGTHRYARPEEGTRQSIATITPDDLIAFHRANFARDGLHVAVVGAIDAETLKKKLDMVFGGLPQHQALSPVADIDPKLNQQLEVNYDQPQTSLQLAYPGVKRSAPDFFAAVLMNEILGGSAFTSRLFDEVREKRGLAYSVSSDLVDHQHANALAISTETRADRAAETLAVVREVVKRMAQEGPTEAELAATKKYLIGAYAINNLNSSGAIAATLLELQLDKLGIDYMQRRAALINAVTLDQVKAAAKKLLSAEPAIMIVGPKHGEAKEE
;
A
#
# COMPACT_ATOMS: atom_id res chain seq x y z
N MET A 1 -7.43 1.57 -24.18
CA MET A 1 -7.43 0.63 -23.06
C MET A 1 -7.50 1.48 -21.80
N ARG A 2 -8.63 1.42 -21.10
CA ARG A 2 -8.91 2.27 -19.93
C ARG A 2 -8.21 1.66 -18.73
N CYS A 3 -7.39 2.45 -18.03
CA CYS A 3 -6.92 2.12 -16.69
C CYS A 3 -8.09 2.46 -15.75
N PRO A 4 -8.65 1.52 -14.98
CA PRO A 4 -9.60 1.90 -13.95
C PRO A 4 -8.81 2.62 -12.85
N ILE A 5 -9.25 3.82 -12.49
CA ILE A 5 -8.83 4.49 -11.27
C ILE A 5 -9.37 3.62 -10.13
N LEU A 6 -8.52 2.78 -9.59
CA LEU A 6 -8.81 2.11 -8.35
C LEU A 6 -8.74 3.17 -7.25
N PRO A 7 -9.79 3.34 -6.45
CA PRO A 7 -9.69 4.11 -5.23
C PRO A 7 -8.56 3.50 -4.39
N SER A 8 -7.79 4.35 -3.73
CA SER A 8 -6.72 3.96 -2.82
C SER A 8 -7.19 2.78 -1.95
N ARG A 9 -6.67 1.58 -2.21
CA ARG A 9 -6.96 0.42 -1.39
C ARG A 9 -6.31 0.66 -0.03
N LEU A 10 -7.08 1.10 0.92
CA LEU A 10 -6.78 0.82 2.31
C LEU A 10 -7.06 -0.67 2.54
N VAL A 11 -6.07 -1.48 2.25
CA VAL A 11 -6.04 -2.83 2.79
C VAL A 11 -5.81 -2.67 4.28
N GLY A 12 -6.67 -3.23 5.09
CA GLY A 12 -6.66 -3.09 6.52
C GLY A 12 -5.26 -3.08 7.10
N GLU A 13 -5.00 -2.10 7.91
CA GLU A 13 -3.77 -1.87 8.68
C GLU A 13 -2.46 -2.22 7.98
N GLY A 14 -1.77 -1.25 7.47
CA GLY A 14 -0.41 -1.37 6.95
C GLY A 14 -0.26 -1.37 5.44
N GLY A 15 -1.33 -1.20 4.68
CA GLY A 15 -1.23 -1.18 3.24
C GLY A 15 -1.72 0.11 2.61
N ARG A 16 -0.94 1.18 2.65
CA ARG A 16 -1.15 2.29 1.70
C ARG A 16 -0.66 1.80 0.35
N ALA A 17 -1.58 1.37 -0.51
CA ALA A 17 -1.25 1.01 -1.88
C ALA A 17 -0.87 2.28 -2.65
N HIS A 18 0.41 2.54 -2.75
CA HIS A 18 0.94 3.49 -3.70
C HIS A 18 0.76 2.92 -5.10
N GLY A 19 -0.16 3.49 -5.87
CA GLY A 19 -0.34 3.16 -7.27
C GLY A 19 0.80 3.69 -8.11
N SER A 20 1.89 2.93 -8.23
CA SER A 20 2.87 3.19 -9.28
C SER A 20 2.29 2.76 -10.62
N CYS A 21 1.88 3.70 -11.42
CA CYS A 21 1.53 3.49 -12.83
C CYS A 21 2.82 3.23 -13.61
N LEU A 22 3.16 1.95 -13.83
CA LEU A 22 4.26 1.56 -14.71
C LEU A 22 3.98 2.04 -16.13
N ARG A 23 4.79 2.97 -16.62
CA ARG A 23 4.83 3.44 -18.00
C ARG A 23 5.27 2.32 -18.92
N GLN A 24 4.40 1.89 -19.83
CA GLN A 24 4.87 1.35 -21.11
C GLN A 24 4.79 2.46 -22.16
N ALA A 25 5.95 2.98 -22.51
CA ALA A 25 6.11 3.87 -23.65
C ALA A 25 5.91 3.07 -24.93
N GLY A 26 4.81 3.31 -25.63
CA GLY A 26 4.59 2.85 -26.99
C GLY A 26 5.36 3.69 -27.99
N GLY A 27 6.56 3.27 -28.36
CA GLY A 27 7.28 3.77 -29.52
C GLY A 27 6.81 3.08 -30.80
N GLN A 28 6.16 3.79 -31.71
CA GLN A 28 6.00 3.35 -33.09
C GLN A 28 7.32 3.56 -33.83
N ALA A 29 7.87 2.50 -34.41
CA ALA A 29 8.92 2.55 -35.40
C ALA A 29 8.48 1.81 -36.67
N PRO A 30 8.98 2.20 -37.88
CA PRO A 30 8.35 1.91 -39.14
C PRO A 30 8.69 0.55 -39.74
N LEU A 31 7.79 0.12 -40.63
CA LEU A 31 7.82 -1.08 -41.46
C LEU A 31 9.15 -1.31 -42.20
N GLY A 32 9.79 -2.45 -41.95
CA GLY A 32 10.84 -3.02 -42.75
C GLY A 32 10.65 -4.54 -42.94
N ARG A 33 10.67 -4.95 -44.22
CA ARG A 33 10.27 -6.26 -44.74
C ARG A 33 11.12 -7.47 -44.31
N MET A 34 10.41 -8.55 -44.06
CA MET A 34 10.58 -9.97 -44.42
C MET A 34 11.96 -10.65 -44.41
N ARG A 35 12.06 -11.78 -43.71
CA ARG A 35 12.13 -13.15 -44.28
C ARG A 35 12.34 -14.23 -43.20
N GLY A 36 11.57 -15.32 -43.35
CA GLY A 36 12.01 -16.68 -43.04
C GLY A 36 11.59 -17.30 -41.70
N ALA A 37 10.46 -17.98 -41.71
CA ALA A 37 10.15 -19.05 -40.75
C ALA A 37 10.93 -20.32 -41.13
N PRO A 38 11.11 -21.27 -40.17
CA PRO A 38 10.35 -22.51 -40.36
C PRO A 38 9.61 -23.00 -39.11
N ALA A 39 8.51 -23.68 -39.43
CA ALA A 39 7.62 -24.37 -38.56
C ALA A 39 8.25 -25.54 -37.81
N TRP A 40 7.84 -25.79 -36.56
CA TRP A 40 7.88 -27.11 -35.96
C TRP A 40 6.56 -27.44 -35.23
N HIS A 41 6.10 -28.57 -35.63
CA HIS A 41 4.95 -29.39 -35.39
C HIS A 41 4.30 -29.41 -33.99
N ARG A 42 2.95 -29.43 -34.08
CA ARG A 42 2.04 -29.98 -33.07
C ARG A 42 2.37 -31.47 -32.82
N HIS A 43 2.37 -31.88 -31.56
CA HIS A 43 2.04 -33.25 -31.22
C HIS A 43 0.95 -33.30 -30.12
N ARG A 44 0.01 -34.17 -30.41
CA ARG A 44 -1.22 -34.47 -29.67
C ARG A 44 -0.98 -35.27 -28.41
N SER A 45 -1.91 -35.06 -27.49
CA SER A 45 -2.37 -35.96 -26.42
C SER A 45 -2.04 -37.44 -26.55
N GLY A 46 -1.54 -38.04 -25.45
CA GLY A 46 -1.50 -39.48 -25.22
C GLY A 46 -1.80 -39.79 -23.75
N GLN A 47 -2.79 -40.57 -23.56
CA GLN A 47 -3.40 -41.04 -22.31
C GLN A 47 -2.46 -41.89 -21.45
N HIS A 48 -2.74 -41.88 -20.11
CA HIS A 48 -2.26 -42.82 -19.13
C HIS A 48 -2.42 -44.30 -19.55
N PRO A 49 -1.59 -45.23 -18.99
CA PRO A 49 -2.19 -46.07 -17.98
C PRO A 49 -1.29 -46.32 -16.71
N SER A 50 -2.02 -46.43 -15.62
CA SER A 50 -1.57 -46.96 -14.33
C SER A 50 -1.05 -48.36 -14.45
N THR A 51 0.15 -48.64 -13.90
CA THR A 51 0.58 -50.03 -13.64
C THR A 51 0.85 -50.20 -12.16
N VAL A 52 -0.10 -50.85 -11.49
CA VAL A 52 0.04 -51.41 -10.14
C VAL A 52 0.88 -52.67 -10.26
N LEU A 53 2.08 -52.65 -9.72
CA LEU A 53 2.90 -53.87 -9.54
C LEU A 53 2.60 -54.42 -8.14
N ALA A 54 1.78 -55.45 -8.12
CA ALA A 54 1.58 -56.30 -6.96
C ALA A 54 2.74 -57.30 -6.83
N LEU A 55 3.61 -57.08 -5.86
CA LEU A 55 4.60 -58.07 -5.45
C LEU A 55 3.91 -59.12 -4.52
N ARG A 56 3.61 -60.30 -5.08
CA ARG A 56 3.30 -61.50 -4.31
C ARG A 56 4.60 -62.05 -3.72
N ALA A 57 4.74 -62.02 -2.40
CA ALA A 57 5.74 -62.79 -1.68
C ALA A 57 5.12 -64.14 -1.28
N ASN A 58 5.75 -65.23 -1.73
CA ASN A 58 5.46 -66.60 -1.26
C ASN A 58 6.10 -66.83 0.13
N PRO A 59 5.45 -67.49 1.06
CA PRO A 59 6.07 -67.87 2.32
C PRO A 59 6.86 -69.15 2.17
N SER A 60 8.13 -69.14 2.49
CA SER A 60 8.96 -70.32 2.72
C SER A 60 8.86 -70.76 4.19
N SER A 61 8.70 -72.06 4.37
CA SER A 61 8.51 -72.78 5.62
C SER A 61 9.68 -72.68 6.62
N PRO A 62 9.46 -72.91 7.91
CA PRO A 62 10.42 -72.61 8.96
C PRO A 62 11.40 -73.75 9.16
N THR A 63 12.69 -73.48 9.22
CA THR A 63 13.68 -74.34 9.85
C THR A 63 14.00 -73.81 11.25
N ARG A 64 13.93 -74.78 12.18
CA ARG A 64 14.08 -74.67 13.62
C ARG A 64 15.57 -74.45 13.96
N GLY A 65 15.92 -73.43 14.74
CA GLY A 65 17.28 -73.25 15.27
C GLY A 65 17.41 -72.02 16.15
N GLU A 66 17.37 -72.18 17.41
CA GLU A 66 18.02 -71.52 18.55
C GLU A 66 18.48 -70.04 18.43
N GLY A 67 18.00 -69.17 19.34
CA GLY A 67 18.53 -67.83 19.57
C GLY A 67 17.74 -67.03 20.61
N ARG A 68 17.81 -67.42 21.86
CA ARG A 68 17.24 -66.73 23.05
C ARG A 68 18.11 -65.56 23.49
N ALA A 69 18.32 -64.48 22.61
CA ALA A 69 19.03 -63.29 23.09
C ALA A 69 18.58 -61.97 22.48
N ALA A 70 17.54 -61.92 21.63
CA ALA A 70 17.15 -60.71 20.93
C ALA A 70 15.81 -60.11 21.35
N ARG A 71 15.22 -60.50 22.48
CA ARG A 71 13.84 -60.04 22.86
C ARG A 71 13.77 -58.82 23.78
N VAL A 72 14.89 -58.24 24.22
CA VAL A 72 14.88 -57.09 25.15
C VAL A 72 15.29 -55.77 24.49
N ALA A 73 15.95 -55.83 23.35
CA ALA A 73 16.43 -54.59 22.67
C ALA A 73 15.38 -53.90 21.79
N ALA A 74 14.39 -54.62 21.29
CA ALA A 74 13.35 -54.04 20.40
C ALA A 74 12.42 -53.01 21.08
N PRO A 75 11.92 -53.20 22.29
CA PRO A 75 11.05 -52.20 22.92
C PRO A 75 11.78 -50.94 23.35
N LEU A 76 13.09 -51.01 23.64
CA LEU A 76 13.88 -49.82 24.01
C LEU A 76 14.16 -48.92 22.78
N ALA A 77 14.43 -49.55 21.64
CA ALA A 77 14.65 -48.80 20.37
C ALA A 77 13.37 -48.11 19.87
N ILE A 78 12.21 -48.76 20.03
CA ILE A 78 10.91 -48.16 19.68
C ILE A 78 10.56 -47.03 20.64
N LEU A 79 10.88 -47.16 21.94
CA LEU A 79 10.66 -46.10 22.92
C LEU A 79 11.57 -44.88 22.67
N LEU A 80 12.82 -45.08 22.30
CA LEU A 80 13.75 -44.03 21.93
C LEU A 80 13.36 -43.35 20.61
N LEU A 81 12.88 -44.09 19.61
CA LEU A 81 12.39 -43.56 18.37
C LEU A 81 11.08 -42.76 18.55
N SER A 82 10.18 -43.23 19.40
CA SER A 82 8.94 -42.50 19.73
C SER A 82 9.20 -41.23 20.55
N LEU A 83 10.20 -41.25 21.44
CA LEU A 83 10.64 -40.08 22.18
C LEU A 83 11.30 -39.03 21.26
N LEU A 84 12.08 -39.49 20.27
CA LEU A 84 12.68 -38.65 19.25
C LEU A 84 11.60 -37.99 18.37
N PHE A 85 10.53 -38.70 18.00
CA PHE A 85 9.38 -38.15 17.24
C PHE A 85 8.50 -37.22 18.08
N LEU A 86 8.49 -37.33 19.41
CA LEU A 86 7.77 -36.37 20.27
C LEU A 86 8.53 -35.06 20.47
N VAL A 87 9.86 -35.04 20.27
CA VAL A 87 10.71 -33.85 20.44
C VAL A 87 10.84 -33.08 19.11
N LEU A 88 10.67 -33.74 17.96
CA LEU A 88 10.76 -33.08 16.64
C LEU A 88 9.68 -32.01 16.35
N PRO A 89 8.42 -32.10 16.80
CA PRO A 89 7.46 -31.00 16.54
C PRO A 89 7.70 -29.75 17.35
N ALA A 90 8.53 -29.79 18.39
CA ALA A 90 8.86 -28.59 19.17
C ALA A 90 9.87 -27.62 18.48
N LEU A 91 10.49 -28.06 17.38
CA LEU A 91 11.45 -27.23 16.61
C LEU A 91 10.84 -26.50 15.41
N SER A 92 9.56 -26.66 15.17
CA SER A 92 8.83 -25.82 14.17
C SER A 92 8.27 -24.55 14.82
N ALA A 93 9.01 -23.93 15.74
CA ALA A 93 8.79 -22.55 16.04
C ALA A 93 9.17 -21.79 14.74
N ARG A 94 8.15 -21.43 13.93
CA ARG A 94 8.31 -20.42 12.92
C ARG A 94 9.06 -19.29 13.60
N ALA A 95 10.33 -19.05 13.20
CA ALA A 95 11.07 -17.91 13.70
C ALA A 95 10.18 -16.69 13.46
N ALA A 96 9.64 -16.16 14.54
CA ALA A 96 8.88 -14.90 14.46
C ALA A 96 9.83 -13.90 13.85
N MET A 97 9.37 -13.15 12.84
CA MET A 97 10.15 -12.09 12.23
C MET A 97 10.71 -11.20 13.35
N SER A 98 12.03 -11.15 13.49
CA SER A 98 12.70 -10.34 14.51
C SER A 98 12.92 -8.95 13.95
N ILE A 99 12.20 -7.98 14.49
CA ILE A 99 12.40 -6.58 14.17
C ILE A 99 13.34 -6.01 15.22
N GLN A 100 14.39 -5.32 14.76
CA GLN A 100 15.38 -4.68 15.61
C GLN A 100 15.29 -3.16 15.43
N GLU A 101 15.30 -2.41 16.53
CA GLU A 101 15.52 -0.97 16.49
C GLU A 101 17.01 -0.70 16.47
N VAL A 102 17.48 -0.04 15.43
CA VAL A 102 18.90 0.26 15.19
C VAL A 102 19.07 1.78 15.20
N THR A 103 19.79 2.30 16.17
CA THR A 103 20.12 3.73 16.26
C THR A 103 21.58 3.95 15.93
N SER A 104 21.86 4.84 14.99
CA SER A 104 23.20 5.21 14.54
C SER A 104 23.89 6.21 15.52
N SER A 105 25.17 6.48 15.32
CA SER A 105 25.93 7.40 16.17
C SER A 105 25.42 8.86 16.10
N LYS A 106 24.76 9.24 14.97
CA LYS A 106 24.15 10.56 14.78
C LYS A 106 22.68 10.61 15.20
N GLY A 107 22.18 9.56 15.87
CA GLY A 107 20.81 9.49 16.40
C GLY A 107 19.74 9.17 15.36
N ILE A 108 20.10 8.62 14.21
CA ILE A 108 19.15 8.18 13.19
C ILE A 108 18.68 6.78 13.55
N THR A 109 17.37 6.61 13.71
CA THR A 109 16.76 5.33 14.08
C THR A 109 16.13 4.67 12.88
N ALA A 110 16.40 3.37 12.69
CA ALA A 110 15.76 2.52 11.68
C ALA A 110 15.23 1.25 12.32
N TRP A 111 14.16 0.72 11.76
CA TRP A 111 13.69 -0.65 12.07
C TRP A 111 14.25 -1.62 11.05
N LEU A 112 14.97 -2.62 11.53
CA LEU A 112 15.68 -3.62 10.73
C LEU A 112 15.03 -5.00 10.87
N VAL A 113 14.84 -5.68 9.73
CA VAL A 113 14.65 -7.12 9.66
C VAL A 113 15.81 -7.71 8.87
N GLU A 114 16.69 -8.44 9.56
CA GLU A 114 17.76 -9.19 8.91
C GLU A 114 17.18 -10.41 8.20
N ASP A 115 17.37 -10.48 6.89
CA ASP A 115 16.93 -11.61 6.05
C ASP A 115 17.98 -11.91 4.98
N TYR A 116 18.70 -13.01 5.17
CA TYR A 116 19.74 -13.48 4.26
C TYR A 116 19.23 -14.55 3.29
N SER A 117 17.94 -14.80 3.23
CA SER A 117 17.33 -15.79 2.33
C SER A 117 17.51 -15.42 0.84
N VAL A 118 17.55 -14.12 0.57
CA VAL A 118 17.84 -13.55 -0.76
C VAL A 118 18.93 -12.49 -0.58
N PRO A 119 19.95 -12.42 -1.48
CA PRO A 119 21.06 -11.48 -1.38
C PRO A 119 20.64 -10.06 -1.81
N LEU A 120 19.58 -9.53 -1.22
CA LEU A 120 19.03 -8.20 -1.50
C LEU A 120 18.92 -7.40 -0.20
N VAL A 121 18.97 -6.07 -0.34
CA VAL A 121 18.63 -5.12 0.71
C VAL A 121 17.55 -4.18 0.16
N ALA A 122 16.46 -4.03 0.90
CA ALA A 122 15.41 -3.06 0.65
C ALA A 122 15.40 -2.03 1.77
N ILE A 123 15.52 -0.76 1.43
CA ILE A 123 15.34 0.37 2.33
C ILE A 123 14.11 1.16 1.90
N ARG A 124 13.27 1.53 2.84
CA ARG A 124 12.21 2.52 2.70
C ARG A 124 12.35 3.57 3.78
N PHE A 125 12.08 4.80 3.42
CA PHE A 125 12.12 5.92 4.35
C PHE A 125 11.09 6.96 3.96
N VAL A 126 10.75 7.82 4.91
CA VAL A 126 9.89 8.97 4.69
C VAL A 126 10.38 10.13 5.52
N PHE A 127 10.31 11.31 4.95
CA PHE A 127 10.39 12.57 5.65
C PHE A 127 8.99 13.10 5.88
N ASP A 128 8.67 13.51 7.09
CA ASP A 128 7.41 14.21 7.39
C ASP A 128 7.30 15.47 6.54
N GLY A 129 6.09 15.78 6.10
CA GLY A 129 5.85 16.93 5.21
C GLY A 129 5.98 16.56 3.73
N GLY A 130 4.86 16.60 3.03
CA GLY A 130 4.74 16.36 1.59
C GLY A 130 4.05 17.54 0.92
N ALA A 131 3.06 17.27 0.07
CA ALA A 131 2.30 18.30 -0.65
C ALA A 131 1.59 19.30 0.29
N THR A 132 1.31 18.93 1.55
CA THR A 132 0.79 19.87 2.55
C THR A 132 1.78 20.98 2.89
N GLN A 133 3.04 20.85 2.57
CA GLN A 133 4.07 21.87 2.79
C GLN A 133 4.30 22.78 1.58
N ASP A 134 3.66 22.49 0.44
CA ASP A 134 3.76 23.35 -0.74
C ASP A 134 3.30 24.78 -0.42
N PRO A 135 4.10 25.81 -0.73
CA PRO A 135 3.68 27.20 -0.58
C PRO A 135 2.47 27.51 -1.45
N ALA A 136 1.64 28.47 -1.03
CA ALA A 136 0.52 28.92 -1.82
C ALA A 136 0.98 29.45 -3.21
N GLY A 137 0.36 28.96 -4.28
CA GLY A 137 0.73 29.25 -5.68
C GLY A 137 1.91 28.42 -6.20
N LYS A 138 2.45 27.50 -5.39
CA LYS A 138 3.49 26.53 -5.76
C LYS A 138 3.03 25.09 -5.51
N GLU A 139 1.72 24.85 -5.54
CA GLU A 139 1.16 23.50 -5.41
C GLU A 139 1.80 22.55 -6.44
N GLY A 140 2.19 21.36 -6.01
CA GLY A 140 2.93 20.39 -6.81
C GLY A 140 4.46 20.50 -6.71
N LEU A 141 4.97 21.40 -5.84
CA LEU A 141 6.42 21.53 -5.61
C LEU A 141 7.04 20.24 -5.08
N ALA A 142 6.42 19.63 -4.04
CA ALA A 142 6.85 18.35 -3.51
C ALA A 142 6.81 17.24 -4.58
N ASN A 143 5.74 17.20 -5.38
CA ASN A 143 5.58 16.23 -6.47
C ASN A 143 6.64 16.42 -7.57
N LEU A 144 6.90 17.65 -8.01
CA LEU A 144 7.95 17.94 -9.01
C LEU A 144 9.33 17.53 -8.45
N MET A 145 9.62 17.88 -7.18
CA MET A 145 10.89 17.55 -6.54
C MET A 145 11.10 16.03 -6.44
N SER A 146 10.07 15.27 -6.11
CA SER A 146 10.19 13.81 -5.99
C SER A 146 10.65 13.14 -7.29
N GLY A 147 10.32 13.70 -8.44
CA GLY A 147 10.79 13.22 -9.75
C GLY A 147 12.21 13.69 -10.15
N LEU A 148 12.93 14.37 -9.25
CA LEU A 148 14.23 14.95 -9.56
C LEU A 148 15.40 14.37 -8.76
N PHE A 149 15.18 13.53 -7.77
CA PHE A 149 16.24 13.00 -6.91
C PHE A 149 17.22 12.05 -7.63
N ASP A 150 16.77 11.39 -8.67
CA ASP A 150 17.58 10.53 -9.53
C ASP A 150 18.03 11.18 -10.85
N GLU A 151 17.77 12.50 -10.97
CA GLU A 151 18.07 13.32 -12.14
C GLU A 151 19.37 14.14 -11.99
N GLY A 152 20.30 13.61 -11.22
CA GLY A 152 21.64 14.17 -10.97
C GLY A 152 21.82 14.59 -9.52
N ALA A 153 22.96 14.23 -8.96
CA ALA A 153 23.33 14.54 -7.58
C ALA A 153 24.84 14.64 -7.39
N GLY A 154 25.28 15.52 -6.50
CA GLY A 154 26.69 15.81 -6.28
C GLY A 154 27.39 16.25 -7.56
N ASN A 155 28.42 15.54 -7.98
CA ASN A 155 29.17 15.81 -9.23
C ASN A 155 28.62 15.02 -10.45
N LEU A 156 27.57 14.24 -10.29
CA LEU A 156 26.95 13.46 -11.34
C LEU A 156 25.78 14.22 -11.93
N ASP A 157 25.76 14.44 -13.26
CA ASP A 157 24.58 14.88 -13.97
C ASP A 157 23.55 13.74 -14.09
N SER A 158 22.41 14.00 -14.72
CA SER A 158 21.32 13.03 -14.85
C SER A 158 21.76 11.75 -15.55
N GLU A 159 22.48 11.84 -16.67
CA GLU A 159 22.94 10.66 -17.43
C GLU A 159 23.96 9.84 -16.63
N ALA A 160 24.97 10.50 -16.05
CA ALA A 160 25.99 9.83 -15.25
C ALA A 160 25.41 9.19 -13.98
N PHE A 161 24.37 9.78 -13.38
CA PHE A 161 23.71 9.22 -12.21
C PHE A 161 22.92 7.96 -12.56
N GLN A 162 22.15 7.98 -13.65
CA GLN A 162 21.39 6.82 -14.12
C GLN A 162 22.31 5.66 -14.53
N ILE A 163 23.40 5.95 -15.26
CA ILE A 163 24.41 4.92 -15.62
C ILE A 163 24.95 4.24 -14.35
N LYS A 164 25.26 5.02 -13.29
CA LYS A 164 25.75 4.45 -12.05
C LYS A 164 24.72 3.62 -11.29
N LEU A 165 23.44 4.00 -11.33
CA LEU A 165 22.36 3.19 -10.78
C LEU A 165 22.22 1.85 -11.49
N ASP A 166 22.29 1.86 -12.82
CA ASP A 166 22.26 0.66 -13.65
C ASP A 166 23.47 -0.24 -13.39
N ASP A 167 24.69 0.33 -13.30
CA ASP A 167 25.93 -0.38 -13.04
C ASP A 167 25.90 -1.17 -11.71
N VAL A 168 25.26 -0.63 -10.68
CA VAL A 168 25.13 -1.29 -9.37
C VAL A 168 23.86 -2.15 -9.25
N GLY A 169 23.03 -2.19 -10.30
CA GLY A 169 21.77 -2.94 -10.31
C GLY A 169 20.81 -2.52 -9.20
N ALA A 170 20.75 -1.22 -8.91
CA ALA A 170 19.88 -0.67 -7.88
C ALA A 170 18.67 0.02 -8.48
N GLU A 171 17.51 -0.16 -7.85
CA GLU A 171 16.29 0.55 -8.18
C GLU A 171 16.00 1.56 -7.07
N MET A 172 15.88 2.83 -7.43
CA MET A 172 15.57 3.93 -6.51
C MET A 172 14.33 4.67 -6.97
N SER A 173 13.48 5.08 -6.04
CA SER A 173 12.31 5.89 -6.34
C SER A 173 11.99 6.82 -5.20
N PHE A 174 11.42 7.98 -5.56
CA PHE A 174 10.86 8.93 -4.61
C PHE A 174 9.43 9.28 -5.00
N GLU A 175 8.61 9.59 -4.02
CA GLU A 175 7.21 9.94 -4.19
C GLU A 175 6.82 10.97 -3.14
N ALA A 176 6.16 12.05 -3.57
CA ALA A 176 5.55 12.98 -2.65
C ALA A 176 4.08 12.59 -2.45
N ALA A 177 3.71 12.32 -1.21
CA ALA A 177 2.32 12.16 -0.80
C ALA A 177 1.87 13.43 -0.06
N ARG A 178 0.63 13.40 0.42
CA ARG A 178 0.03 14.54 1.12
C ARG A 178 0.84 14.98 2.34
N ASP A 179 1.20 14.05 3.21
CA ASP A 179 1.81 14.33 4.52
C ASP A 179 3.27 13.86 4.64
N GLY A 180 3.86 13.30 3.59
CA GLY A 180 5.23 12.81 3.61
C GLY A 180 5.88 12.73 2.25
N THR A 181 7.20 12.84 2.21
CA THR A 181 8.01 12.54 1.03
C THR A 181 8.71 11.22 1.24
N TYR A 182 8.30 10.21 0.49
CA TYR A 182 8.76 8.83 0.59
C TYR A 182 9.95 8.59 -0.34
N GLY A 183 10.88 7.77 0.12
CA GLY A 183 11.96 7.24 -0.69
C GLY A 183 12.08 5.74 -0.51
N SER A 184 12.49 5.06 -1.56
CA SER A 184 12.79 3.63 -1.51
C SER A 184 13.98 3.29 -2.40
N MET A 185 14.74 2.30 -1.96
CA MET A 185 15.80 1.71 -2.79
C MET A 185 15.88 0.21 -2.55
N ARG A 186 16.05 -0.52 -3.64
CA ARG A 186 16.34 -1.95 -3.63
C ARG A 186 17.67 -2.18 -4.32
N MET A 187 18.55 -2.99 -3.72
CA MET A 187 19.91 -3.19 -4.17
C MET A 187 20.38 -4.60 -3.91
N LEU A 188 21.36 -5.07 -4.70
CA LEU A 188 22.10 -6.29 -4.43
C LEU A 188 22.98 -6.11 -3.17
N ALA A 189 23.01 -7.12 -2.29
CA ALA A 189 23.81 -7.06 -1.07
C ALA A 189 25.30 -6.86 -1.31
N GLU A 190 25.84 -7.39 -2.42
CA GLU A 190 27.24 -7.23 -2.84
C GLU A 190 27.55 -5.81 -3.34
N GLN A 191 26.56 -5.09 -3.89
CA GLN A 191 26.70 -3.72 -4.42
C GLN A 191 26.20 -2.65 -3.44
N ARG A 192 25.80 -3.06 -2.22
CA ARG A 192 25.14 -2.15 -1.25
C ARG A 192 25.95 -0.90 -0.93
N ASP A 193 27.30 -1.00 -0.91
CA ASP A 193 28.13 0.13 -0.55
C ASP A 193 28.02 1.25 -1.59
N ALA A 194 28.14 0.92 -2.87
CA ALA A 194 28.00 1.86 -3.97
C ALA A 194 26.54 2.37 -4.10
N ALA A 195 25.56 1.49 -3.88
CA ALA A 195 24.14 1.86 -3.91
C ALA A 195 23.78 2.87 -2.80
N PHE A 196 24.23 2.65 -1.57
CA PHE A 196 24.03 3.61 -0.49
C PHE A 196 24.76 4.94 -0.73
N ASP A 197 25.93 4.95 -1.41
CA ASP A 197 26.60 6.19 -1.80
C ASP A 197 25.75 7.00 -2.79
N LEU A 198 25.10 6.35 -3.75
CA LEU A 198 24.15 7.01 -4.68
C LEU A 198 22.93 7.54 -3.94
N LEU A 199 22.36 6.75 -3.01
CA LEU A 199 21.26 7.21 -2.17
C LEU A 199 21.65 8.44 -1.33
N ARG A 200 22.85 8.44 -0.76
CA ARG A 200 23.38 9.61 -0.04
C ARG A 200 23.41 10.85 -0.94
N LEU A 201 23.97 10.73 -2.14
CA LEU A 201 24.03 11.86 -3.07
C LEU A 201 22.63 12.36 -3.41
N ALA A 202 21.72 11.46 -3.78
CA ALA A 202 20.34 11.82 -4.11
C ALA A 202 19.65 12.58 -2.98
N VAL A 203 19.79 12.09 -1.73
CA VAL A 203 19.10 12.69 -0.57
C VAL A 203 19.76 13.96 -0.06
N THR A 204 21.12 14.06 -0.09
CA THR A 204 21.82 15.18 0.54
C THR A 204 22.32 16.25 -0.42
N GLU A 205 22.51 15.90 -1.68
CA GLU A 205 23.14 16.78 -2.68
C GLU A 205 22.41 16.75 -4.06
N PRO A 206 21.04 16.78 -4.08
CA PRO A 206 20.33 16.82 -5.35
C PRO A 206 20.69 18.12 -6.10
N ARG A 207 20.91 18.01 -7.41
CA ARG A 207 21.40 19.17 -8.22
C ARG A 207 20.32 20.14 -8.62
N PHE A 208 19.13 19.61 -8.94
CA PHE A 208 18.03 20.42 -9.48
C PHE A 208 18.46 21.25 -10.70
N ASP A 209 19.17 20.63 -11.66
CA ASP A 209 19.60 21.27 -12.88
C ASP A 209 18.40 21.65 -13.78
N GLN A 210 18.52 22.75 -14.51
CA GLN A 210 17.40 23.31 -15.28
C GLN A 210 16.84 22.33 -16.34
N ALA A 211 17.71 21.59 -17.05
CA ALA A 211 17.25 20.69 -18.12
C ALA A 211 16.42 19.50 -17.58
N PRO A 212 16.83 18.76 -16.52
CA PRO A 212 15.96 17.82 -15.83
C PRO A 212 14.67 18.43 -15.30
N ILE A 213 14.72 19.61 -14.67
CA ILE A 213 13.52 20.30 -14.19
C ILE A 213 12.53 20.53 -15.34
N ASP A 214 12.99 21.03 -16.47
CA ASP A 214 12.12 21.34 -17.63
C ASP A 214 11.50 20.06 -18.20
N ARG A 215 12.26 18.96 -18.25
CA ARG A 215 11.78 17.66 -18.71
C ARG A 215 10.73 17.06 -17.77
N ILE A 216 11.00 17.01 -16.46
CA ILE A 216 10.06 16.46 -15.47
C ILE A 216 8.83 17.36 -15.36
N ARG A 217 9.01 18.69 -15.38
CA ARG A 217 7.90 19.65 -15.44
C ARG A 217 6.97 19.39 -16.65
N ALA A 218 7.54 19.17 -17.83
CA ALA A 218 6.75 18.87 -19.03
C ALA A 218 5.96 17.55 -18.87
N GLN A 219 6.52 16.54 -18.20
CA GLN A 219 5.82 15.29 -17.89
C GLN A 219 4.67 15.51 -16.90
N VAL A 220 4.90 16.25 -15.80
CA VAL A 220 3.88 16.60 -14.82
C VAL A 220 2.76 17.41 -15.47
N LEU A 221 3.09 18.44 -16.28
CA LEU A 221 2.10 19.22 -17.02
C LEU A 221 1.28 18.38 -17.99
N SER A 222 1.90 17.43 -18.68
CA SER A 222 1.17 16.51 -19.56
C SER A 222 0.17 15.64 -18.76
N GLY A 223 0.55 15.18 -17.57
CA GLY A 223 -0.34 14.47 -16.65
C GLY A 223 -1.50 15.36 -16.18
N ILE A 224 -1.22 16.58 -15.74
CA ILE A 224 -2.24 17.55 -15.33
C ILE A 224 -3.24 17.83 -16.46
N ILE A 225 -2.75 18.03 -17.68
CA ILE A 225 -3.61 18.27 -18.87
C ILE A 225 -4.51 17.06 -19.15
N ALA A 226 -3.98 15.85 -19.06
CA ALA A 226 -4.78 14.64 -19.23
C ALA A 226 -5.84 14.51 -18.11
N ASN A 227 -5.46 14.80 -16.88
CA ASN A 227 -6.35 14.76 -15.71
C ASN A 227 -7.47 15.83 -15.76
N GLU A 228 -7.22 16.97 -16.37
CA GLU A 228 -8.25 18.01 -16.59
C GLU A 228 -9.30 17.63 -17.63
N LEU A 229 -9.04 16.63 -18.45
CA LEU A 229 -10.00 16.04 -19.40
C LEU A 229 -10.70 14.81 -18.82
N ASP A 230 -10.26 14.32 -17.68
CA ASP A 230 -10.83 13.16 -17.01
C ASP A 230 -11.93 13.59 -16.01
N PRO A 231 -13.19 13.17 -16.22
CA PRO A 231 -14.30 13.60 -15.38
C PRO A 231 -14.18 13.15 -13.94
N ASP A 232 -13.61 11.97 -13.70
CA ASP A 232 -13.45 11.42 -12.34
C ASP A 232 -12.42 12.24 -11.56
N THR A 233 -11.33 12.66 -12.20
CA THR A 233 -10.33 13.55 -11.58
C THR A 233 -10.91 14.93 -11.29
N LEU A 234 -11.68 15.51 -12.22
CA LEU A 234 -12.35 16.80 -11.99
C LEU A 234 -13.36 16.72 -10.85
N ALA A 235 -14.12 15.63 -10.80
CA ALA A 235 -15.07 15.38 -9.74
C ALA A 235 -14.35 15.20 -8.39
N GLN A 236 -13.25 14.46 -8.36
CA GLN A 236 -12.46 14.28 -7.14
C GLN A 236 -11.88 15.59 -6.60
N ARG A 237 -11.42 16.50 -7.44
CA ARG A 237 -11.00 17.85 -7.01
C ARG A 237 -12.14 18.61 -6.35
N LYS A 238 -13.30 18.69 -7.02
CA LYS A 238 -14.50 19.33 -6.46
C LYS A 238 -14.95 18.65 -5.15
N TRP A 239 -14.79 17.35 -5.06
CA TRP A 239 -15.10 16.59 -3.87
C TRP A 239 -14.22 16.99 -2.68
N LEU A 240 -12.92 17.04 -2.87
CA LEU A 240 -11.97 17.47 -1.84
C LEU A 240 -12.22 18.94 -1.43
N GLU A 241 -12.54 19.82 -2.38
CA GLU A 241 -12.94 21.20 -2.08
C GLU A 241 -14.26 21.26 -1.27
N ALA A 242 -15.23 20.43 -1.62
CA ALA A 242 -16.50 20.35 -0.88
C ALA A 242 -16.28 19.85 0.55
N LEU A 243 -15.48 18.78 0.73
CA LEU A 243 -15.19 18.19 2.03
C LEU A 243 -14.31 19.08 2.91
N TYR A 244 -13.28 19.69 2.37
CA TYR A 244 -12.22 20.33 3.17
C TYR A 244 -12.08 21.84 2.91
N GLY A 245 -12.83 22.41 1.99
CA GLY A 245 -12.84 23.85 1.71
C GLY A 245 -11.48 24.39 1.28
N THR A 246 -10.93 25.35 2.05
CA THR A 246 -9.61 25.96 1.78
C THR A 246 -8.45 25.26 2.49
N HIS A 247 -8.72 24.16 3.19
CA HIS A 247 -7.68 23.39 3.85
C HIS A 247 -6.68 22.84 2.82
N ARG A 248 -5.43 22.60 3.25
CA ARG A 248 -4.36 22.09 2.36
C ARG A 248 -4.72 20.74 1.74
N TYR A 249 -5.57 19.95 2.36
CA TYR A 249 -6.10 18.69 1.84
C TYR A 249 -7.05 18.82 0.65
N ALA A 250 -7.59 20.00 0.40
CA ALA A 250 -8.36 20.28 -0.82
C ALA A 250 -7.49 20.60 -2.04
N ARG A 251 -6.19 20.87 -1.84
CA ARG A 251 -5.26 21.21 -2.93
C ARG A 251 -4.85 19.95 -3.72
N PRO A 252 -4.69 20.05 -5.03
CA PRO A 252 -4.15 18.95 -5.84
C PRO A 252 -2.67 18.71 -5.48
N GLU A 253 -2.30 17.46 -5.17
CA GLU A 253 -0.93 17.09 -4.83
C GLU A 253 0.02 17.22 -6.02
N GLU A 254 -0.47 16.98 -7.24
CA GLU A 254 0.26 17.17 -8.49
C GLU A 254 0.41 18.65 -8.89
N GLY A 255 -0.30 19.56 -8.22
CA GLY A 255 -0.35 20.98 -8.57
C GLY A 255 -1.33 21.30 -9.68
N THR A 256 -1.19 22.51 -10.22
CA THR A 256 -1.97 23.03 -11.35
C THR A 256 -1.03 23.43 -12.47
N ARG A 257 -1.55 23.63 -13.71
CA ARG A 257 -0.73 24.18 -14.82
C ARG A 257 -0.02 25.46 -14.41
N GLN A 258 -0.71 26.29 -13.64
CA GLN A 258 -0.22 27.60 -13.25
C GLN A 258 0.86 27.50 -12.16
N SER A 259 0.64 26.72 -11.12
CA SER A 259 1.60 26.57 -10.03
C SER A 259 2.89 25.87 -10.48
N ILE A 260 2.78 24.78 -11.24
CA ILE A 260 3.94 24.02 -11.76
C ILE A 260 4.82 24.89 -12.68
N ALA A 261 4.22 25.74 -13.50
CA ALA A 261 4.97 26.64 -14.39
C ALA A 261 5.82 27.69 -13.65
N THR A 262 5.47 28.02 -12.41
CA THR A 262 6.15 29.06 -11.61
C THR A 262 7.25 28.53 -10.70
N ILE A 263 7.39 27.21 -10.54
CA ILE A 263 8.39 26.59 -9.66
C ILE A 263 9.78 26.81 -10.26
N THR A 264 10.71 27.29 -9.43
CA THR A 264 12.10 27.57 -9.79
C THR A 264 13.07 26.61 -9.10
N PRO A 265 14.34 26.50 -9.56
CA PRO A 265 15.37 25.77 -8.83
C PRO A 265 15.53 26.21 -7.36
N ASP A 266 15.44 27.51 -7.10
CA ASP A 266 15.53 28.06 -5.75
C ASP A 266 14.37 27.61 -4.85
N ASP A 267 13.16 27.47 -5.38
CA ASP A 267 12.01 26.92 -4.66
C ASP A 267 12.28 25.46 -4.25
N LEU A 268 12.85 24.65 -5.15
CA LEU A 268 13.20 23.25 -4.89
C LEU A 268 14.27 23.14 -3.81
N ILE A 269 15.33 23.94 -3.89
CA ILE A 269 16.41 23.99 -2.89
C ILE A 269 15.86 24.43 -1.54
N ALA A 270 15.02 25.45 -1.49
CA ALA A 270 14.42 25.94 -0.26
C ALA A 270 13.51 24.91 0.38
N PHE A 271 12.68 24.24 -0.43
CA PHE A 271 11.77 23.16 0.04
C PHE A 271 12.57 21.97 0.55
N HIS A 272 13.60 21.54 -0.17
CA HIS A 272 14.47 20.44 0.27
C HIS A 272 15.11 20.76 1.64
N ARG A 273 15.69 21.96 1.82
CA ARG A 273 16.30 22.36 3.09
C ARG A 273 15.31 22.42 4.26
N ALA A 274 14.06 22.79 4.00
CA ALA A 274 13.04 22.92 5.03
C ALA A 274 12.47 21.55 5.45
N ASN A 275 12.34 20.62 4.52
CA ASN A 275 11.60 19.38 4.74
C ASN A 275 12.52 18.15 4.99
N PHE A 276 13.76 18.16 4.51
CA PHE A 276 14.67 17.03 4.65
C PHE A 276 15.59 17.23 5.87
N ALA A 277 15.17 16.69 7.01
CA ALA A 277 15.94 16.74 8.25
C ALA A 277 15.76 15.44 9.05
N ARG A 278 16.65 15.22 10.02
CA ARG A 278 16.75 13.96 10.76
C ARG A 278 15.62 13.71 11.74
N ASP A 279 15.01 14.74 12.31
CA ASP A 279 13.94 14.62 13.31
C ASP A 279 12.58 14.23 12.71
N GLY A 280 12.35 14.48 11.41
CA GLY A 280 11.16 14.01 10.68
C GLY A 280 11.43 12.78 9.79
N LEU A 281 12.53 12.06 10.02
CA LEU A 281 12.93 10.92 9.21
C LEU A 281 12.56 9.60 9.88
N HIS A 282 11.81 8.78 9.17
CA HIS A 282 11.49 7.40 9.54
C HIS A 282 12.14 6.45 8.53
N VAL A 283 12.75 5.34 9.01
CA VAL A 283 13.50 4.41 8.15
C VAL A 283 13.16 2.97 8.50
N ALA A 284 12.95 2.15 7.47
CA ALA A 284 12.80 0.71 7.58
C ALA A 284 13.73 0.00 6.58
N VAL A 285 14.42 -1.03 7.05
CA VAL A 285 15.37 -1.81 6.24
C VAL A 285 15.10 -3.30 6.41
N VAL A 286 15.07 -4.01 5.29
CA VAL A 286 14.85 -5.46 5.27
C VAL A 286 15.82 -6.10 4.29
N GLY A 287 16.55 -7.13 4.72
CA GLY A 287 17.42 -7.89 3.82
C GLY A 287 18.76 -8.29 4.41
N ALA A 288 19.70 -8.57 3.51
CA ALA A 288 21.02 -9.11 3.84
C ALA A 288 22.01 -8.02 4.33
N ILE A 289 21.68 -7.42 5.47
CA ILE A 289 22.51 -6.40 6.14
C ILE A 289 22.36 -6.56 7.66
N ASP A 290 23.47 -6.54 8.38
CA ASP A 290 23.49 -6.58 9.83
C ASP A 290 23.34 -5.18 10.47
N ALA A 291 22.98 -5.15 11.76
CA ALA A 291 22.74 -3.91 12.49
C ALA A 291 23.95 -2.97 12.55
N GLU A 292 25.17 -3.51 12.72
CA GLU A 292 26.39 -2.67 12.83
C GLU A 292 26.78 -2.03 11.50
N THR A 293 26.59 -2.75 10.40
CA THR A 293 26.75 -2.21 9.05
C THR A 293 25.67 -1.16 8.77
N LEU A 294 24.41 -1.43 9.14
CA LEU A 294 23.31 -0.48 8.95
C LEU A 294 23.54 0.85 9.69
N LYS A 295 24.01 0.83 10.94
CA LYS A 295 24.34 2.06 11.69
C LYS A 295 25.28 2.98 10.91
N LYS A 296 26.32 2.42 10.30
CA LYS A 296 27.29 3.17 9.50
C LYS A 296 26.65 3.74 8.23
N LYS A 297 25.77 2.95 7.57
CA LYS A 297 25.05 3.38 6.37
C LYS A 297 24.04 4.48 6.66
N LEU A 298 23.32 4.41 7.78
CA LEU A 298 22.42 5.47 8.22
C LEU A 298 23.17 6.80 8.44
N ASP A 299 24.30 6.77 9.15
CA ASP A 299 25.11 7.97 9.36
C ASP A 299 25.67 8.54 8.06
N MET A 300 26.07 7.66 7.13
CA MET A 300 26.57 8.05 5.82
C MET A 300 25.48 8.71 4.97
N VAL A 301 24.31 8.07 4.85
CA VAL A 301 23.22 8.53 3.96
C VAL A 301 22.54 9.78 4.53
N PHE A 302 22.13 9.76 5.78
CA PHE A 302 21.26 10.79 6.35
C PHE A 302 21.98 11.73 7.34
N GLY A 303 23.17 11.36 7.78
CA GLY A 303 23.87 12.10 8.83
C GLY A 303 24.40 13.47 8.42
N GLY A 304 24.38 13.81 7.12
CA GLY A 304 24.68 15.14 6.57
C GLY A 304 23.48 16.10 6.55
N LEU A 305 22.27 15.59 6.77
CA LEU A 305 21.05 16.39 6.80
C LEU A 305 20.98 17.29 8.06
N PRO A 306 20.24 18.42 8.00
CA PRO A 306 19.92 19.24 9.16
C PRO A 306 19.31 18.40 10.30
N GLN A 307 19.38 18.89 11.53
CA GLN A 307 18.79 18.19 12.66
C GLN A 307 17.27 18.37 12.70
N HIS A 308 16.77 19.56 12.39
CA HIS A 308 15.36 19.94 12.56
C HIS A 308 14.74 20.38 11.23
N GLN A 309 13.53 19.88 10.98
CA GLN A 309 12.68 20.35 9.89
C GLN A 309 12.10 21.73 10.20
N ALA A 310 11.79 22.50 9.15
CA ALA A 310 11.11 23.78 9.24
C ALA A 310 9.71 23.71 8.61
N LEU A 311 8.89 22.77 9.09
CA LEU A 311 7.54 22.55 8.58
C LEU A 311 6.55 23.62 9.04
N SER A 312 5.65 24.01 8.16
CA SER A 312 4.50 24.84 8.51
C SER A 312 3.41 23.98 9.16
N PRO A 313 2.81 24.39 10.29
CA PRO A 313 1.73 23.65 10.93
C PRO A 313 0.55 23.41 10.00
N VAL A 314 0.00 22.20 10.01
CA VAL A 314 -1.24 21.82 9.34
C VAL A 314 -2.28 21.51 10.41
N ALA A 315 -3.44 22.15 10.34
CA ALA A 315 -4.51 21.91 11.31
C ALA A 315 -5.24 20.59 11.01
N ASP A 316 -5.78 19.94 12.03
CA ASP A 316 -6.71 18.84 11.83
C ASP A 316 -8.03 19.37 11.26
N ILE A 317 -8.68 18.59 10.39
CA ILE A 317 -9.96 18.94 9.79
C ILE A 317 -10.87 17.70 9.66
N ASP A 318 -12.13 17.89 10.01
CA ASP A 318 -13.17 16.89 9.72
C ASP A 318 -13.83 17.19 8.36
N PRO A 319 -14.29 16.18 7.63
CA PRO A 319 -15.01 16.38 6.39
C PRO A 319 -16.33 17.10 6.64
N LYS A 320 -16.68 18.07 5.81
CA LYS A 320 -18.00 18.71 5.82
C LYS A 320 -19.03 17.74 5.30
N LEU A 321 -19.95 17.35 6.17
CA LEU A 321 -21.01 16.40 5.88
C LEU A 321 -22.32 17.09 5.48
N ASN A 322 -23.39 16.29 5.28
CA ASN A 322 -24.75 16.76 4.98
C ASN A 322 -24.79 17.70 3.76
N GLN A 323 -24.14 17.30 2.68
CA GLN A 323 -24.13 18.00 1.40
C GLN A 323 -24.18 17.02 0.24
N GLN A 324 -24.69 17.47 -0.90
CA GLN A 324 -24.71 16.70 -2.14
C GLN A 324 -24.05 17.51 -3.26
N LEU A 325 -23.10 16.90 -3.92
CA LEU A 325 -22.41 17.43 -5.08
C LEU A 325 -22.77 16.60 -6.30
N GLU A 326 -23.29 17.25 -7.34
CA GLU A 326 -23.57 16.62 -8.63
C GLU A 326 -22.61 17.17 -9.69
N VAL A 327 -21.93 16.28 -10.36
CA VAL A 327 -21.05 16.60 -11.49
C VAL A 327 -21.64 15.97 -12.74
N ASN A 328 -22.22 16.83 -13.59
CA ASN A 328 -22.80 16.37 -14.85
C ASN A 328 -21.72 16.00 -15.85
N TYR A 329 -21.74 14.73 -16.29
CA TYR A 329 -20.84 14.24 -17.32
C TYR A 329 -21.54 13.16 -18.14
N ASP A 330 -21.46 13.28 -19.49
CA ASP A 330 -22.14 12.34 -20.42
C ASP A 330 -21.34 11.04 -20.54
N GLN A 331 -21.61 10.10 -19.64
CA GLN A 331 -21.03 8.77 -19.61
C GLN A 331 -22.08 7.70 -19.27
N PRO A 332 -21.90 6.44 -19.69
CA PRO A 332 -22.91 5.39 -19.49
C PRO A 332 -23.03 4.94 -18.02
N GLN A 333 -22.07 5.26 -17.19
CA GLN A 333 -22.03 4.90 -15.77
C GLN A 333 -22.12 6.17 -14.90
N THR A 334 -22.59 6.00 -13.68
CA THR A 334 -22.60 7.02 -12.64
C THR A 334 -21.75 6.52 -11.48
N SER A 335 -20.74 7.32 -11.12
CA SER A 335 -19.93 7.10 -9.92
C SER A 335 -20.63 7.75 -8.71
N LEU A 336 -20.72 7.00 -7.63
CA LEU A 336 -21.30 7.42 -6.35
C LEU A 336 -20.22 7.36 -5.27
N GLN A 337 -20.02 8.46 -4.56
CA GLN A 337 -19.13 8.51 -3.39
C GLN A 337 -19.89 9.09 -2.21
N LEU A 338 -19.74 8.47 -1.05
CA LEU A 338 -20.30 8.95 0.20
C LEU A 338 -19.18 9.10 1.22
N ALA A 339 -19.17 10.18 1.96
CA ALA A 339 -18.25 10.38 3.08
C ALA A 339 -19.02 10.50 4.40
N TYR A 340 -18.57 9.73 5.38
CA TYR A 340 -19.03 9.73 6.76
C TYR A 340 -17.88 10.16 7.69
N PRO A 341 -18.15 10.45 8.98
CA PRO A 341 -17.09 10.69 9.95
C PRO A 341 -16.09 9.53 9.98
N GLY A 342 -14.81 9.83 10.12
CA GLY A 342 -13.76 8.85 10.29
C GLY A 342 -13.36 8.59 11.73
N VAL A 343 -12.31 7.81 11.90
CA VAL A 343 -11.68 7.51 13.18
C VAL A 343 -10.17 7.61 13.03
N LYS A 344 -9.50 8.29 13.98
CA LYS A 344 -8.04 8.37 14.00
C LYS A 344 -7.43 7.01 14.32
N ARG A 345 -6.29 6.71 13.71
CA ARG A 345 -5.54 5.47 13.97
C ARG A 345 -5.22 5.23 15.44
N SER A 346 -4.94 6.30 16.16
CA SER A 346 -4.64 6.27 17.60
C SER A 346 -5.85 6.14 18.51
N ALA A 347 -7.08 6.19 17.97
CA ALA A 347 -8.29 6.14 18.78
C ALA A 347 -8.52 4.75 19.41
N PRO A 348 -9.04 4.68 20.65
CA PRO A 348 -9.27 3.40 21.33
C PRO A 348 -10.28 2.50 20.60
N ASP A 349 -11.19 3.08 19.85
CA ASP A 349 -12.23 2.39 19.07
C ASP A 349 -11.81 2.08 17.60
N PHE A 350 -10.54 2.31 17.24
CA PHE A 350 -10.06 2.09 15.89
C PHE A 350 -10.31 0.67 15.39
N PHE A 351 -9.96 -0.37 16.17
CA PHE A 351 -10.19 -1.76 15.75
C PHE A 351 -11.66 -2.12 15.66
N ALA A 352 -12.50 -1.51 16.47
CA ALA A 352 -13.96 -1.68 16.36
C ALA A 352 -14.48 -1.07 15.05
N ALA A 353 -13.97 0.11 14.66
CA ALA A 353 -14.27 0.74 13.39
C ALA A 353 -13.73 -0.06 12.18
N VAL A 354 -12.51 -0.61 12.27
CA VAL A 354 -11.94 -1.48 11.22
C VAL A 354 -12.80 -2.72 11.00
N LEU A 355 -13.20 -3.42 12.07
CA LEU A 355 -14.07 -4.60 11.99
C LEU A 355 -15.45 -4.25 11.44
N MET A 356 -16.02 -3.13 11.86
CA MET A 356 -17.29 -2.61 11.34
C MET A 356 -17.18 -2.33 9.84
N ASN A 357 -16.13 -1.61 9.40
CA ASN A 357 -15.92 -1.26 8.01
C ASN A 357 -15.74 -2.51 7.13
N GLU A 358 -14.95 -3.50 7.60
CA GLU A 358 -14.75 -4.75 6.84
C GLU A 358 -16.05 -5.52 6.64
N ILE A 359 -16.95 -5.53 7.66
CA ILE A 359 -18.27 -6.15 7.55
C ILE A 359 -19.19 -5.34 6.63
N LEU A 360 -19.10 -4.00 6.67
CA LEU A 360 -19.94 -3.12 5.87
C LEU A 360 -19.62 -3.22 4.39
N GLY A 361 -18.39 -2.99 4.00
CA GLY A 361 -17.98 -2.90 2.60
C GLY A 361 -16.49 -3.12 2.37
N GLY A 362 -15.79 -3.81 3.30
CA GLY A 362 -14.37 -4.11 3.16
C GLY A 362 -14.07 -5.06 2.00
N SER A 363 -12.83 -5.48 1.90
CA SER A 363 -12.27 -6.22 0.74
C SER A 363 -12.86 -7.62 0.53
N ALA A 364 -13.59 -8.17 1.52
CA ALA A 364 -14.21 -9.48 1.42
C ALA A 364 -15.48 -9.44 0.55
N PHE A 365 -15.61 -10.37 -0.39
CA PHE A 365 -16.82 -10.54 -1.21
C PHE A 365 -18.09 -10.90 -0.41
N THR A 366 -17.97 -11.01 0.90
CA THR A 366 -19.05 -11.31 1.84
C THR A 366 -19.52 -10.08 2.64
N SER A 367 -19.02 -8.89 2.31
CA SER A 367 -19.45 -7.66 2.96
C SER A 367 -20.92 -7.33 2.63
N ARG A 368 -21.60 -6.61 3.53
CA ARG A 368 -23.03 -6.31 3.39
C ARG A 368 -23.35 -5.48 2.14
N LEU A 369 -22.51 -4.50 1.82
CA LEU A 369 -22.67 -3.70 0.61
C LEU A 369 -22.51 -4.57 -0.65
N PHE A 370 -21.50 -5.43 -0.68
CA PHE A 370 -21.28 -6.31 -1.82
C PHE A 370 -22.45 -7.29 -2.02
N ASP A 371 -22.94 -7.93 -0.96
CA ASP A 371 -24.09 -8.84 -1.00
C ASP A 371 -25.37 -8.14 -1.50
N GLU A 372 -25.70 -6.95 -0.94
CA GLU A 372 -26.95 -6.27 -1.25
C GLU A 372 -26.92 -5.55 -2.61
N VAL A 373 -25.81 -4.93 -2.99
CA VAL A 373 -25.71 -4.13 -4.21
C VAL A 373 -25.37 -5.01 -5.43
N ARG A 374 -24.40 -5.92 -5.29
CA ARG A 374 -23.94 -6.75 -6.39
C ARG A 374 -24.68 -8.08 -6.46
N GLU A 375 -24.58 -8.91 -5.41
CA GLU A 375 -25.04 -10.31 -5.50
C GLU A 375 -26.57 -10.40 -5.60
N LYS A 376 -27.31 -9.66 -4.80
CA LYS A 376 -28.77 -9.74 -4.77
C LYS A 376 -29.47 -8.92 -5.85
N ARG A 377 -28.89 -7.79 -6.28
CA ARG A 377 -29.58 -6.85 -7.17
C ARG A 377 -28.86 -6.59 -8.49
N GLY A 378 -27.60 -6.96 -8.63
CA GLY A 378 -26.83 -6.71 -9.84
C GLY A 378 -26.73 -5.24 -10.23
N LEU A 379 -26.74 -4.33 -9.23
CA LEU A 379 -26.74 -2.89 -9.46
C LEU A 379 -25.36 -2.36 -9.84
N ALA A 380 -24.30 -2.94 -9.29
CA ALA A 380 -22.92 -2.52 -9.50
C ALA A 380 -21.99 -3.73 -9.60
N TYR A 381 -20.87 -3.57 -10.29
CA TYR A 381 -19.84 -4.60 -10.33
C TYR A 381 -19.00 -4.61 -9.05
N SER A 382 -18.75 -3.45 -8.48
CA SER A 382 -18.02 -3.28 -7.24
C SER A 382 -18.66 -2.22 -6.36
N VAL A 383 -18.61 -2.44 -5.06
CA VAL A 383 -18.95 -1.48 -4.03
C VAL A 383 -18.05 -1.74 -2.85
N SER A 384 -17.44 -0.70 -2.32
CA SER A 384 -16.53 -0.80 -1.17
C SER A 384 -16.76 0.31 -0.14
N SER A 385 -16.32 0.05 1.07
CA SER A 385 -16.14 1.07 2.09
C SER A 385 -14.74 1.00 2.68
N ASP A 386 -14.14 2.16 2.91
CA ASP A 386 -12.77 2.31 3.36
C ASP A 386 -12.67 3.34 4.49
N LEU A 387 -11.84 3.06 5.48
CA LEU A 387 -11.45 4.05 6.47
C LEU A 387 -10.27 4.85 5.88
N VAL A 388 -10.53 6.11 5.55
CA VAL A 388 -9.52 7.06 5.11
C VAL A 388 -8.85 7.63 6.34
N ASP A 389 -7.56 7.32 6.51
CA ASP A 389 -6.74 7.75 7.63
C ASP A 389 -5.56 8.57 7.13
N HIS A 390 -5.70 9.88 7.16
CA HIS A 390 -4.64 10.84 6.89
C HIS A 390 -4.17 11.45 8.22
N GLN A 391 -2.99 12.05 8.23
CA GLN A 391 -2.44 12.64 9.45
C GLN A 391 -3.36 13.70 10.06
N HIS A 392 -4.05 14.48 9.22
CA HIS A 392 -4.87 15.63 9.64
C HIS A 392 -6.35 15.52 9.27
N ALA A 393 -6.80 14.45 8.61
CA ALA A 393 -8.20 14.23 8.29
C ALA A 393 -8.55 12.76 8.25
N ASN A 394 -9.75 12.42 8.76
CA ASN A 394 -10.22 11.03 8.77
C ASN A 394 -11.64 10.97 8.26
N ALA A 395 -11.97 10.00 7.44
CA ALA A 395 -13.31 9.76 6.92
C ALA A 395 -13.58 8.26 6.77
N LEU A 396 -14.83 7.86 6.76
CA LEU A 396 -15.25 6.59 6.18
C LEU A 396 -15.83 6.93 4.81
N ALA A 397 -15.21 6.41 3.76
CA ALA A 397 -15.62 6.60 2.37
C ALA A 397 -16.32 5.35 1.85
N ILE A 398 -17.41 5.53 1.09
CA ILE A 398 -18.07 4.46 0.34
C ILE A 398 -18.01 4.85 -1.13
N SER A 399 -17.66 3.93 -2.00
CA SER A 399 -17.57 4.14 -3.45
C SER A 399 -18.19 3.00 -4.23
N THR A 400 -18.87 3.34 -5.31
CA THR A 400 -19.42 2.38 -6.27
C THR A 400 -19.66 3.07 -7.62
N GLU A 401 -19.67 2.27 -8.68
CA GLU A 401 -20.07 2.69 -10.02
C GLU A 401 -21.23 1.82 -10.49
N THR A 402 -22.23 2.47 -11.05
CA THR A 402 -23.46 1.81 -11.51
C THR A 402 -23.89 2.36 -12.87
N ARG A 403 -24.81 1.68 -13.55
CA ARG A 403 -25.44 2.23 -14.75
C ARG A 403 -26.17 3.53 -14.40
N ALA A 404 -26.12 4.50 -15.30
CA ALA A 404 -26.73 5.81 -15.07
C ALA A 404 -28.23 5.76 -14.72
N ASP A 405 -28.99 4.88 -15.40
CA ASP A 405 -30.41 4.66 -15.15
C ASP A 405 -30.73 3.97 -13.80
N ARG A 406 -29.72 3.42 -13.12
CA ARG A 406 -29.85 2.72 -11.83
C ARG A 406 -29.21 3.47 -10.66
N ALA A 407 -28.64 4.65 -10.89
CA ALA A 407 -27.88 5.39 -9.89
C ALA A 407 -28.71 5.74 -8.65
N ALA A 408 -29.95 6.23 -8.81
CA ALA A 408 -30.83 6.56 -7.70
C ALA A 408 -31.18 5.31 -6.86
N GLU A 409 -31.46 4.19 -7.49
CA GLU A 409 -31.74 2.90 -6.83
C GLU A 409 -30.50 2.41 -6.08
N THR A 410 -29.33 2.46 -6.70
CA THR A 410 -28.06 2.03 -6.10
C THR A 410 -27.76 2.88 -4.85
N LEU A 411 -27.89 4.20 -4.94
CA LEU A 411 -27.71 5.11 -3.81
C LEU A 411 -28.69 4.79 -2.67
N ALA A 412 -29.95 4.55 -2.98
CA ALA A 412 -30.97 4.20 -1.97
C ALA A 412 -30.62 2.88 -1.27
N VAL A 413 -30.16 1.85 -2.00
CA VAL A 413 -29.74 0.57 -1.41
C VAL A 413 -28.51 0.75 -0.54
N VAL A 414 -27.48 1.47 -1.01
CA VAL A 414 -26.27 1.76 -0.20
C VAL A 414 -26.66 2.45 1.10
N ARG A 415 -27.48 3.50 1.06
CA ARG A 415 -27.95 4.23 2.26
C ARG A 415 -28.73 3.33 3.21
N GLU A 416 -29.58 2.44 2.69
CA GLU A 416 -30.35 1.50 3.52
C GLU A 416 -29.43 0.49 4.23
N VAL A 417 -28.41 -0.05 3.55
CA VAL A 417 -27.42 -0.95 4.16
C VAL A 417 -26.65 -0.24 5.27
N VAL A 418 -26.19 0.98 5.01
CA VAL A 418 -25.49 1.80 6.02
C VAL A 418 -26.39 2.10 7.23
N LYS A 419 -27.62 2.49 6.99
CA LYS A 419 -28.60 2.74 8.06
C LYS A 419 -28.85 1.51 8.91
N ARG A 420 -29.04 0.33 8.31
CA ARG A 420 -29.16 -0.93 9.06
C ARG A 420 -27.92 -1.24 9.89
N MET A 421 -26.73 -1.03 9.32
CA MET A 421 -25.47 -1.19 10.07
C MET A 421 -25.41 -0.24 11.27
N ALA A 422 -25.80 1.02 11.10
CA ALA A 422 -25.82 2.01 12.18
C ALA A 422 -26.81 1.66 13.31
N GLN A 423 -27.99 1.10 12.96
CA GLN A 423 -29.07 0.83 13.89
C GLN A 423 -28.94 -0.52 14.60
N GLU A 424 -28.61 -1.57 13.86
CA GLU A 424 -28.59 -2.95 14.34
C GLU A 424 -27.17 -3.42 14.68
N GLY A 425 -26.17 -2.84 13.99
CA GLY A 425 -24.78 -3.31 14.02
C GLY A 425 -24.60 -4.66 13.33
N PRO A 426 -23.41 -5.25 13.46
CA PRO A 426 -23.13 -6.60 12.95
C PRO A 426 -23.66 -7.69 13.89
N THR A 427 -23.69 -8.93 13.37
CA THR A 427 -23.96 -10.14 14.15
C THR A 427 -22.66 -10.72 14.72
N GLU A 428 -22.78 -11.61 15.75
CA GLU A 428 -21.63 -12.36 16.29
C GLU A 428 -20.93 -13.21 15.21
N ALA A 429 -21.70 -13.79 14.29
CA ALA A 429 -21.15 -14.62 13.21
C ALA A 429 -20.30 -13.79 12.23
N GLU A 430 -20.78 -12.64 11.81
CA GLU A 430 -20.03 -11.69 10.96
C GLU A 430 -18.75 -11.24 11.68
N LEU A 431 -18.84 -10.86 12.94
CA LEU A 431 -17.69 -10.43 13.73
C LEU A 431 -16.62 -11.55 13.84
N ALA A 432 -17.04 -12.76 14.16
CA ALA A 432 -16.11 -13.90 14.28
C ALA A 432 -15.42 -14.23 12.95
N ALA A 433 -16.17 -14.23 11.86
CA ALA A 433 -15.64 -14.47 10.51
C ALA A 433 -14.64 -13.37 10.10
N THR A 434 -14.97 -12.10 10.34
CA THR A 434 -14.14 -10.95 9.99
C THR A 434 -12.85 -10.90 10.80
N LYS A 435 -12.88 -11.18 12.11
CA LYS A 435 -11.68 -11.31 12.94
C LYS A 435 -10.71 -12.35 12.36
N LYS A 436 -11.24 -13.55 12.05
CA LYS A 436 -10.44 -14.63 11.46
C LYS A 436 -9.82 -14.21 10.12
N TYR A 437 -10.60 -13.53 9.27
CA TYR A 437 -10.14 -13.04 7.97
C TYR A 437 -9.02 -12.01 8.13
N LEU A 438 -9.23 -10.94 8.90
CA LEU A 438 -8.25 -9.87 9.07
C LEU A 438 -6.94 -10.34 9.69
N ILE A 439 -7.00 -11.29 10.64
CA ILE A 439 -5.79 -11.87 11.23
C ILE A 439 -5.04 -12.71 10.19
N GLY A 440 -5.75 -13.54 9.42
CA GLY A 440 -5.13 -14.41 8.42
C GLY A 440 -4.59 -13.68 7.19
N ALA A 441 -5.32 -12.70 6.68
CA ALA A 441 -4.96 -11.94 5.48
C ALA A 441 -3.74 -11.01 5.69
N TYR A 442 -3.46 -10.60 6.93
CA TYR A 442 -2.42 -9.63 7.22
C TYR A 442 -1.03 -10.06 6.72
N ALA A 443 -0.64 -11.29 6.99
CA ALA A 443 0.68 -11.78 6.55
C ALA A 443 0.78 -11.88 5.02
N ILE A 444 -0.31 -12.27 4.37
CA ILE A 444 -0.34 -12.41 2.91
C ILE A 444 -0.23 -11.03 2.22
N ASN A 445 -0.90 -10.04 2.78
CA ASN A 445 -0.98 -8.71 2.18
C ASN A 445 0.23 -7.83 2.48
N ASN A 446 0.86 -8.00 3.66
CA ASN A 446 1.84 -7.05 4.17
C ASN A 446 3.26 -7.63 4.33
N LEU A 447 3.42 -8.96 4.29
CA LEU A 447 4.70 -9.61 4.61
C LEU A 447 5.18 -10.55 3.50
N ASN A 448 4.77 -10.33 2.26
CA ASN A 448 5.04 -11.21 1.13
C ASN A 448 6.37 -10.93 0.40
N SER A 449 7.05 -9.85 0.74
CA SER A 449 8.35 -9.47 0.15
C SER A 449 9.10 -8.51 1.07
N SER A 450 10.43 -8.41 0.91
CA SER A 450 11.26 -7.47 1.68
C SER A 450 10.77 -6.02 1.55
N GLY A 451 10.33 -5.62 0.35
CA GLY A 451 9.76 -4.30 0.10
C GLY A 451 8.42 -4.07 0.82
N ALA A 452 7.53 -5.08 0.86
CA ALA A 452 6.27 -5.00 1.57
C ALA A 452 6.48 -4.96 3.09
N ILE A 453 7.41 -5.76 3.60
CA ILE A 453 7.80 -5.73 5.02
C ILE A 453 8.34 -4.35 5.38
N ALA A 454 9.28 -3.80 4.59
CA ALA A 454 9.84 -2.48 4.84
C ALA A 454 8.77 -1.37 4.81
N ALA A 455 7.79 -1.45 3.87
CA ALA A 455 6.65 -0.54 3.83
C ALA A 455 5.80 -0.63 5.10
N THR A 456 5.46 -1.85 5.51
CA THR A 456 4.69 -2.09 6.75
C THR A 456 5.41 -1.54 7.98
N LEU A 457 6.71 -1.80 8.11
CA LEU A 457 7.52 -1.28 9.24
C LEU A 457 7.51 0.26 9.27
N LEU A 458 7.59 0.89 8.10
CA LEU A 458 7.56 2.35 7.98
C LEU A 458 6.21 2.92 8.44
N GLU A 459 5.10 2.32 8.00
CA GLU A 459 3.77 2.73 8.42
C GLU A 459 3.54 2.56 9.93
N LEU A 460 4.02 1.45 10.51
CA LEU A 460 3.94 1.24 11.96
C LEU A 460 4.71 2.31 12.75
N GLN A 461 5.82 2.83 12.20
CA GLN A 461 6.56 3.95 12.80
C GLN A 461 5.74 5.25 12.70
N LEU A 462 5.20 5.57 11.53
CA LEU A 462 4.36 6.75 11.30
C LEU A 462 3.14 6.77 12.24
N ASP A 463 2.49 5.62 12.38
CA ASP A 463 1.33 5.44 13.27
C ASP A 463 1.69 5.32 14.75
N LYS A 464 2.97 5.32 15.10
CA LYS A 464 3.51 5.21 16.48
C LYS A 464 3.02 3.97 17.22
N LEU A 465 2.90 2.84 16.53
CA LEU A 465 2.30 1.61 17.06
C LEU A 465 3.26 0.74 17.89
N GLY A 466 4.55 1.03 17.82
CA GLY A 466 5.59 0.26 18.51
C GLY A 466 6.06 -0.97 17.73
N ILE A 467 7.29 -1.37 18.01
CA ILE A 467 7.99 -2.44 17.30
C ILE A 467 7.35 -3.83 17.51
N ASP A 468 6.63 -4.00 18.62
CA ASP A 468 5.94 -5.23 19.01
C ASP A 468 4.48 -5.33 18.47
N TYR A 469 4.07 -4.34 17.68
CA TYR A 469 2.68 -4.26 17.20
C TYR A 469 2.26 -5.51 16.42
N MET A 470 3.11 -6.03 15.53
CA MET A 470 2.78 -7.21 14.72
C MET A 470 2.46 -8.44 15.58
N GLN A 471 3.14 -8.62 16.72
CA GLN A 471 2.87 -9.71 17.65
C GLN A 471 1.56 -9.47 18.43
N ARG A 472 1.24 -8.22 18.79
CA ARG A 472 0.06 -7.85 19.57
C ARG A 472 -1.21 -7.74 18.75
N ARG A 473 -1.09 -7.48 17.44
CA ARG A 473 -2.22 -7.16 16.56
C ARG A 473 -3.36 -8.18 16.63
N ALA A 474 -3.06 -9.47 16.55
CA ALA A 474 -4.07 -10.52 16.62
C ALA A 474 -4.84 -10.50 17.96
N ALA A 475 -4.13 -10.25 19.07
CA ALA A 475 -4.77 -10.13 20.38
C ALA A 475 -5.65 -8.89 20.47
N LEU A 476 -5.22 -7.74 19.91
CA LEU A 476 -5.99 -6.49 19.85
C LEU A 476 -7.30 -6.69 19.07
N ILE A 477 -7.25 -7.33 17.90
CA ILE A 477 -8.44 -7.65 17.11
C ILE A 477 -9.37 -8.60 17.86
N ASN A 478 -8.83 -9.67 18.48
CA ASN A 478 -9.64 -10.65 19.21
C ASN A 478 -10.30 -10.04 20.45
N ALA A 479 -9.70 -9.06 21.09
CA ALA A 479 -10.24 -8.40 22.27
C ALA A 479 -11.48 -7.53 21.99
N VAL A 480 -11.72 -7.11 20.73
CA VAL A 480 -12.87 -6.28 20.37
C VAL A 480 -14.18 -7.05 20.58
N THR A 481 -15.11 -6.47 21.29
CA THR A 481 -16.45 -7.05 21.55
C THR A 481 -17.49 -6.63 20.51
N LEU A 482 -18.59 -7.36 20.40
CA LEU A 482 -19.70 -7.00 19.51
C LEU A 482 -20.27 -5.62 19.87
N ASP A 483 -20.41 -5.33 21.15
CA ASP A 483 -20.94 -4.04 21.61
C ASP A 483 -20.04 -2.86 21.21
N GLN A 484 -18.72 -3.04 21.22
CA GLN A 484 -17.79 -2.03 20.73
C GLN A 484 -17.95 -1.79 19.22
N VAL A 485 -18.16 -2.85 18.42
CA VAL A 485 -18.37 -2.70 16.97
C VAL A 485 -19.72 -2.05 16.68
N LYS A 486 -20.77 -2.39 17.44
CA LYS A 486 -22.08 -1.73 17.35
C LYS A 486 -21.99 -0.24 17.73
N ALA A 487 -21.23 0.09 18.76
CA ALA A 487 -21.01 1.47 19.18
C ALA A 487 -20.25 2.27 18.10
N ALA A 488 -19.23 1.67 17.47
CA ALA A 488 -18.50 2.28 16.36
C ALA A 488 -19.41 2.49 15.13
N ALA A 489 -20.24 1.50 14.78
CA ALA A 489 -21.21 1.61 13.69
C ALA A 489 -22.19 2.77 13.93
N LYS A 490 -22.78 2.86 15.13
CA LYS A 490 -23.66 3.95 15.51
C LYS A 490 -22.96 5.31 15.48
N LYS A 491 -21.74 5.39 16.01
CA LYS A 491 -20.95 6.63 16.06
C LYS A 491 -20.63 7.18 14.67
N LEU A 492 -20.18 6.33 13.76
CA LEU A 492 -19.66 6.75 12.45
C LEU A 492 -20.75 6.87 11.39
N LEU A 493 -21.78 6.02 11.44
CA LEU A 493 -22.75 5.88 10.34
C LEU A 493 -24.12 6.56 10.63
N SER A 494 -24.32 7.18 11.80
CA SER A 494 -25.59 7.87 12.11
C SER A 494 -25.66 9.28 11.55
N ALA A 495 -24.56 9.86 11.14
CA ALA A 495 -24.53 11.18 10.52
C ALA A 495 -25.07 11.12 9.09
N GLU A 496 -25.70 12.21 8.63
CA GLU A 496 -26.03 12.37 7.21
C GLU A 496 -24.73 12.59 6.43
N PRO A 497 -24.41 11.75 5.43
CA PRO A 497 -23.13 11.83 4.72
C PRO A 497 -23.03 13.04 3.79
N ALA A 498 -21.83 13.37 3.39
CA ALA A 498 -21.62 14.07 2.13
C ALA A 498 -21.73 13.05 0.99
N ILE A 499 -22.37 13.45 -0.12
CA ILE A 499 -22.62 12.59 -1.28
C ILE A 499 -22.09 13.28 -2.54
N MET A 500 -21.33 12.56 -3.36
CA MET A 500 -20.96 13.00 -4.70
C MET A 500 -21.53 12.02 -5.73
N ILE A 501 -22.14 12.58 -6.76
CA ILE A 501 -22.73 11.87 -7.91
C ILE A 501 -22.07 12.41 -9.18
N VAL A 502 -21.39 11.55 -9.93
CA VAL A 502 -20.74 11.89 -11.19
C VAL A 502 -21.37 11.08 -12.31
N GLY A 503 -22.05 11.71 -13.24
CA GLY A 503 -22.72 11.03 -14.34
C GLY A 503 -23.66 11.95 -15.11
N PRO A 504 -24.48 11.42 -16.05
CA PRO A 504 -25.41 12.21 -16.79
C PRO A 504 -26.53 12.75 -15.87
N LYS A 505 -27.04 13.95 -16.18
CA LYS A 505 -28.20 14.50 -15.46
C LYS A 505 -29.39 13.56 -15.57
N HIS A 506 -29.93 13.18 -14.42
CA HIS A 506 -31.19 12.44 -14.39
C HIS A 506 -32.32 13.38 -14.89
N GLY A 507 -32.91 13.07 -16.05
CA GLY A 507 -34.05 13.76 -16.61
C GLY A 507 -33.99 14.10 -18.10
N GLU A 508 -32.84 14.03 -18.73
CA GLU A 508 -32.72 14.14 -20.20
C GLU A 508 -32.52 12.74 -20.80
N ALA A 509 -33.60 11.92 -20.80
CA ALA A 509 -33.66 10.79 -21.74
C ALA A 509 -33.56 11.41 -23.15
N LYS A 510 -32.49 11.10 -23.89
CA LYS A 510 -32.46 11.34 -25.33
C LYS A 510 -33.67 10.60 -25.90
N GLU A 511 -34.70 11.32 -26.35
CA GLU A 511 -35.65 10.79 -27.30
C GLU A 511 -34.84 10.36 -28.52
N GLU A 512 -34.78 9.03 -28.79
CA GLU A 512 -34.27 8.46 -30.04
C GLU A 512 -35.22 8.75 -31.19
#